data_3cbad1037d4cdba8db1117a6918a8914
#
_entry.id   3cbad1037d4cdba8db1117a6918a8914
#
_cell.length_a   1.000
_cell.length_b   1.000
_cell.length_c   1.000
_cell.angle_alpha   90.00
_cell.angle_beta   90.00
_cell.angle_gamma   90.00
#
_symmetry.space_group_name_H-M   'P 1'
#
loop_
_entity.id
_entity.type
_entity.pdbx_description
1 polymer ?
#
loop_
_entity_poly.entity_id
_entity_poly.type
_entity_poly.pdbx_seq_one_letter_code
_entity_poly.pdbx_strand_id
1 'polypeptide(L)'
;RGRKIMEYVDIQNIKFDEKGLVPAIVQEGRSGKVLMMAYMNEESLKKTLETGRTWFYSRSRQKLWNKGEESGHFQDLQAIAVDCDADTLLITVNQTGAACHTGHKSCFYRGLSGKDETSYAGSLSMMADLQDEIKEKRVHPTEKSYTAYLLQTGIDKIGKKIGEEGAEVIIAAKNADPVAGEQSEEA
;
A
#
# COMPACT_ATOMS: atom_id res chain seq x y z
N ARG A 1 20.01 -20.72 -3.71
CA ARG A 1 19.62 -19.97 -2.48
C ARG A 1 18.25 -20.47 -2.07
N GLY A 2 18.16 -21.30 -0.98
CA GLY A 2 16.91 -21.87 -0.49
C GLY A 2 15.93 -20.75 -0.11
N ARG A 3 14.67 -20.88 -0.50
CA ARG A 3 13.58 -20.05 0.04
C ARG A 3 13.57 -20.30 1.55
N LYS A 4 13.82 -19.24 2.34
CA LYS A 4 13.52 -19.26 3.77
C LYS A 4 12.02 -19.54 3.91
N ILE A 5 11.66 -20.65 4.51
CA ILE A 5 10.26 -20.99 4.82
C ILE A 5 9.81 -19.95 5.82
N MET A 6 8.64 -19.35 5.58
CA MET A 6 8.02 -18.39 6.51
C MET A 6 7.75 -19.13 7.82
N GLU A 7 8.33 -18.67 8.91
CA GLU A 7 8.10 -19.21 10.25
C GLU A 7 6.73 -18.72 10.73
N TYR A 8 5.83 -19.64 11.07
CA TYR A 8 4.52 -19.27 11.58
C TYR A 8 4.60 -19.04 13.10
N VAL A 9 4.13 -17.88 13.55
CA VAL A 9 4.04 -17.52 14.96
C VAL A 9 2.63 -17.81 15.46
N ASP A 10 2.51 -18.56 16.54
CA ASP A 10 1.22 -18.77 17.23
C ASP A 10 0.81 -17.48 17.96
N ILE A 11 -0.51 -17.23 18.04
CA ILE A 11 -1.06 -16.07 18.78
C ILE A 11 -0.55 -16.04 20.23
N GLN A 12 -0.34 -17.20 20.84
CA GLN A 12 0.17 -17.33 22.20
C GLN A 12 1.60 -16.80 22.38
N ASN A 13 2.35 -16.67 21.28
CA ASN A 13 3.72 -16.17 21.29
C ASN A 13 3.78 -14.65 21.03
N ILE A 14 2.66 -13.99 20.79
CA ILE A 14 2.60 -12.54 20.62
C ILE A 14 2.77 -11.88 21.98
N LYS A 15 3.68 -10.91 22.05
CA LYS A 15 3.93 -10.13 23.25
C LYS A 15 3.00 -8.92 23.28
N PHE A 16 1.95 -9.03 24.06
CA PHE A 16 1.09 -7.90 24.38
C PHE A 16 1.76 -7.03 25.47
N ASP A 17 1.49 -5.75 25.45
CA ASP A 17 1.93 -4.81 26.49
C ASP A 17 1.25 -5.09 27.85
N GLU A 18 1.62 -4.32 28.89
CA GLU A 18 1.04 -4.45 30.24
C GLU A 18 -0.48 -4.27 30.29
N LYS A 19 -1.07 -3.68 29.23
CA LYS A 19 -2.53 -3.47 29.09
C LYS A 19 -3.18 -4.53 28.21
N GLY A 20 -2.44 -5.56 27.82
CA GLY A 20 -2.90 -6.60 26.91
C GLY A 20 -3.09 -6.14 25.47
N LEU A 21 -2.32 -5.14 25.00
CA LEU A 21 -2.44 -4.57 23.68
C LEU A 21 -1.16 -4.78 22.87
N VAL A 22 -1.32 -4.92 21.56
CA VAL A 22 -0.24 -4.96 20.57
C VAL A 22 -0.52 -3.93 19.48
N PRO A 23 0.47 -3.13 19.05
CA PRO A 23 0.32 -2.23 17.92
C PRO A 23 0.16 -3.02 16.63
N ALA A 24 -0.73 -2.54 15.76
CA ALA A 24 -1.03 -3.15 14.48
C ALA A 24 -0.93 -2.09 13.38
N ILE A 25 0.09 -2.21 12.54
CA ILE A 25 0.28 -1.39 11.35
C ILE A 25 -0.53 -2.02 10.23
N VAL A 26 -1.39 -1.22 9.58
CA VAL A 26 -2.22 -1.69 8.48
C VAL A 26 -1.68 -1.18 7.17
N GLN A 27 -1.43 -2.10 6.24
CA GLN A 27 -0.87 -1.86 4.93
C GLN A 27 -1.79 -2.39 3.83
N GLU A 28 -1.98 -1.62 2.77
CA GLU A 28 -2.70 -2.10 1.60
C GLU A 28 -1.86 -3.10 0.79
N GLY A 29 -2.40 -4.28 0.56
CA GLY A 29 -1.65 -5.38 -0.07
C GLY A 29 -1.23 -5.11 -1.50
N ARG A 30 -2.03 -4.36 -2.25
CA ARG A 30 -1.76 -4.06 -3.65
C ARG A 30 -0.67 -2.99 -3.84
N SER A 31 -0.73 -1.91 -3.07
CA SER A 31 0.16 -0.75 -3.22
C SER A 31 1.33 -0.75 -2.24
N GLY A 32 1.27 -1.57 -1.19
CA GLY A 32 2.21 -1.51 -0.07
C GLY A 32 2.08 -0.24 0.77
N LYS A 33 1.05 0.59 0.54
CA LYS A 33 0.85 1.84 1.27
C LYS A 33 0.40 1.58 2.69
N VAL A 34 1.09 2.19 3.65
CA VAL A 34 0.64 2.17 5.05
C VAL A 34 -0.62 3.02 5.18
N LEU A 35 -1.70 2.42 5.66
CA LEU A 35 -3.02 3.03 5.75
C LEU A 35 -3.28 3.67 7.10
N MET A 36 -2.98 2.96 8.17
CA MET A 36 -3.23 3.40 9.54
C MET A 36 -2.45 2.55 10.54
N MET A 37 -2.44 2.98 11.79
CA MET A 37 -2.03 2.17 12.94
C MET A 37 -3.14 2.19 13.98
N ALA A 38 -3.41 1.05 14.58
CA ALA A 38 -4.33 0.91 15.70
C ALA A 38 -3.80 -0.16 16.68
N TYR A 39 -4.54 -0.40 17.77
CA TYR A 39 -4.17 -1.42 18.73
C TYR A 39 -5.12 -2.61 18.67
N MET A 40 -4.58 -3.79 18.88
CA MET A 40 -5.33 -5.02 19.04
C MET A 40 -5.09 -5.61 20.43
N ASN A 41 -6.10 -6.25 20.98
CA ASN A 41 -5.97 -7.22 22.05
C ASN A 41 -6.16 -8.63 21.49
N GLU A 42 -5.97 -9.65 22.29
CA GLU A 42 -6.12 -11.04 21.87
C GLU A 42 -7.50 -11.32 21.25
N GLU A 43 -8.57 -10.77 21.82
CA GLU A 43 -9.94 -10.96 21.32
C GLU A 43 -10.13 -10.33 19.93
N SER A 44 -9.65 -9.09 19.73
CA SER A 44 -9.76 -8.43 18.40
C SER A 44 -8.94 -9.13 17.33
N LEU A 45 -7.78 -9.69 17.71
CA LEU A 45 -6.96 -10.47 16.79
C LEU A 45 -7.67 -11.78 16.39
N LYS A 46 -8.22 -12.52 17.35
CA LYS A 46 -9.02 -13.71 17.06
C LYS A 46 -10.20 -13.40 16.14
N LYS A 47 -10.97 -12.35 16.46
CA LYS A 47 -12.08 -11.91 15.61
C LYS A 47 -11.62 -11.53 14.19
N THR A 48 -10.45 -10.90 14.06
CA THR A 48 -9.88 -10.56 12.74
C THR A 48 -9.62 -11.83 11.92
N LEU A 49 -9.02 -12.85 12.53
CA LEU A 49 -8.76 -14.13 11.86
C LEU A 49 -10.03 -14.91 11.52
N GLU A 50 -11.02 -14.92 12.42
CA GLU A 50 -12.29 -15.62 12.23
C GLU A 50 -13.17 -14.99 11.16
N THR A 51 -13.25 -13.66 11.14
CA THR A 51 -14.16 -12.93 10.24
C THR A 51 -13.54 -12.56 8.91
N GLY A 52 -12.20 -12.61 8.78
CA GLY A 52 -11.47 -12.10 7.63
C GLY A 52 -11.53 -10.58 7.48
N ARG A 53 -11.94 -9.86 8.52
CA ARG A 53 -12.02 -8.39 8.58
C ARG A 53 -11.31 -7.86 9.79
N THR A 54 -10.71 -6.67 9.68
CA THR A 54 -9.92 -6.10 10.78
C THR A 54 -10.79 -5.64 11.94
N TRP A 55 -10.50 -6.18 13.12
CA TRP A 55 -11.04 -5.76 14.40
C TRP A 55 -9.92 -5.17 15.25
N PHE A 56 -10.21 -4.08 15.92
CA PHE A 56 -9.26 -3.37 16.77
C PHE A 56 -9.83 -3.15 18.16
N TYR A 57 -8.96 -2.75 19.09
CA TYR A 57 -9.35 -2.33 20.44
C TYR A 57 -9.16 -0.82 20.58
N SER A 58 -10.23 -0.11 20.92
CA SER A 58 -10.20 1.32 21.19
C SER A 58 -9.74 1.59 22.63
N ARG A 59 -8.55 2.17 22.78
CA ARG A 59 -8.00 2.51 24.12
C ARG A 59 -8.84 3.55 24.86
N SER A 60 -9.42 4.51 24.15
CA SER A 60 -10.26 5.56 24.75
C SER A 60 -11.67 5.09 25.10
N ARG A 61 -12.26 4.22 24.25
CA ARG A 61 -13.61 3.70 24.44
C ARG A 61 -13.63 2.36 25.17
N GLN A 62 -12.49 1.74 25.37
CA GLN A 62 -12.30 0.42 26.00
C GLN A 62 -13.22 -0.65 25.42
N LYS A 63 -13.37 -0.66 24.10
CA LYS A 63 -14.20 -1.64 23.39
C LYS A 63 -13.60 -2.02 22.04
N LEU A 64 -14.02 -3.18 21.57
CA LEU A 64 -13.73 -3.62 20.22
C LEU A 64 -14.50 -2.77 19.19
N TRP A 65 -13.91 -2.66 17.99
CA TRP A 65 -14.57 -2.06 16.85
C TRP A 65 -14.07 -2.71 15.55
N ASN A 66 -14.99 -2.92 14.62
CA ASN A 66 -14.67 -3.40 13.27
C ASN A 66 -14.41 -2.19 12.35
N LYS A 67 -13.31 -2.22 11.64
CA LYS A 67 -13.01 -1.13 10.70
C LYS A 67 -14.03 -1.15 9.57
N GLY A 68 -14.71 -0.03 9.41
CA GLY A 68 -15.76 0.14 8.39
C GLY A 68 -17.18 -0.13 8.87
N GLU A 69 -17.43 -0.53 10.13
CA GLU A 69 -18.77 -0.82 10.63
C GLU A 69 -19.76 0.35 10.51
N GLU A 70 -19.26 1.59 10.63
CA GLU A 70 -20.09 2.81 10.50
C GLU A 70 -20.01 3.43 9.07
N SER A 71 -18.82 3.35 8.43
CA SER A 71 -18.55 4.06 7.17
C SER A 71 -18.73 3.21 5.91
N GLY A 72 -18.84 1.89 6.03
CA GLY A 72 -18.77 0.96 4.91
C GLY A 72 -17.36 0.76 4.33
N HIS A 73 -16.34 1.47 4.84
CA HIS A 73 -14.96 1.38 4.38
C HIS A 73 -14.22 0.24 5.10
N PHE A 74 -14.56 -0.99 4.73
CA PHE A 74 -14.00 -2.21 5.33
C PHE A 74 -12.56 -2.48 4.93
N GLN A 75 -11.90 -3.31 5.71
CA GLN A 75 -10.58 -3.87 5.46
C GLN A 75 -10.69 -5.38 5.46
N ASP A 76 -10.63 -5.99 4.28
CA ASP A 76 -10.63 -7.44 4.14
C ASP A 76 -9.20 -7.96 4.31
N LEU A 77 -9.02 -8.87 5.25
CA LEU A 77 -7.72 -9.42 5.64
C LEU A 77 -7.11 -10.24 4.51
N GLN A 78 -5.84 -9.98 4.20
CA GLN A 78 -5.04 -10.80 3.29
C GLN A 78 -3.95 -11.59 4.02
N ALA A 79 -3.23 -10.94 4.95
CA ALA A 79 -2.18 -11.57 5.73
C ALA A 79 -1.95 -10.80 7.04
N ILE A 80 -1.38 -11.51 8.02
CA ILE A 80 -0.81 -10.90 9.22
C ILE A 80 0.62 -11.42 9.35
N ALA A 81 1.57 -10.51 9.47
CA ALA A 81 2.93 -10.81 9.83
C ALA A 81 3.21 -10.28 11.24
N VAL A 82 4.12 -10.93 11.92
CA VAL A 82 4.61 -10.56 13.25
C VAL A 82 6.06 -10.14 13.09
N ASP A 83 6.48 -9.12 13.79
CA ASP A 83 7.87 -8.67 13.75
C ASP A 83 8.82 -9.62 14.48
N CYS A 84 10.12 -9.28 14.49
CA CYS A 84 11.19 -10.21 14.92
C CYS A 84 11.15 -10.56 16.42
N ASP A 85 10.61 -9.69 17.25
CA ASP A 85 10.48 -9.87 18.71
C ASP A 85 9.05 -10.06 19.19
N ALA A 86 8.10 -10.18 18.24
CA ALA A 86 6.71 -10.54 18.42
C ALA A 86 5.88 -9.52 19.22
N ASP A 87 6.20 -8.24 19.14
CA ASP A 87 5.50 -7.16 19.82
C ASP A 87 4.78 -6.16 18.89
N THR A 88 4.83 -6.39 17.57
CA THR A 88 4.17 -5.56 16.55
C THR A 88 3.58 -6.42 15.43
N LEU A 89 2.38 -6.06 14.99
CA LEU A 89 1.70 -6.73 13.87
C LEU A 89 1.74 -5.86 12.60
N LEU A 90 2.05 -6.48 11.47
CA LEU A 90 1.81 -5.91 10.14
C LEU A 90 0.63 -6.64 9.50
N ILE A 91 -0.47 -5.91 9.32
CA ILE A 91 -1.71 -6.43 8.76
C ILE A 91 -1.84 -5.97 7.32
N THR A 92 -1.78 -6.90 6.39
CA THR A 92 -2.01 -6.66 4.97
C THR A 92 -3.49 -6.83 4.66
N VAL A 93 -4.10 -5.82 4.04
CA VAL A 93 -5.53 -5.79 3.76
C VAL A 93 -5.84 -5.37 2.32
N ASN A 94 -7.04 -5.70 1.88
CA ASN A 94 -7.70 -5.05 0.75
C ASN A 94 -8.64 -3.98 1.30
N GLN A 95 -8.32 -2.70 1.06
CA GLN A 95 -9.07 -1.56 1.60
C GLN A 95 -10.19 -1.13 0.66
N THR A 96 -11.42 -1.09 1.15
CA THR A 96 -12.55 -0.47 0.47
C THR A 96 -12.68 1.00 0.88
N GLY A 97 -12.61 1.91 -0.10
CA GLY A 97 -12.73 3.34 0.16
C GLY A 97 -11.59 3.95 0.99
N ALA A 98 -11.88 5.00 1.75
CA ALA A 98 -10.90 5.72 2.56
C ALA A 98 -10.63 5.00 3.89
N ALA A 99 -9.36 4.80 4.24
CA ALA A 99 -9.01 4.27 5.55
C ALA A 99 -9.18 5.32 6.66
N CYS A 100 -8.91 6.59 6.37
CA CYS A 100 -9.02 7.68 7.33
C CYS A 100 -10.47 8.16 7.47
N HIS A 101 -10.89 8.51 8.70
CA HIS A 101 -12.20 9.10 8.98
C HIS A 101 -12.39 10.50 8.35
N THR A 102 -11.29 11.16 7.95
CA THR A 102 -11.29 12.45 7.24
C THR A 102 -11.47 12.30 5.72
N GLY A 103 -11.68 11.08 5.22
CA GLY A 103 -11.86 10.80 3.79
C GLY A 103 -10.55 10.55 3.01
N HIS A 104 -9.38 10.63 3.66
CA HIS A 104 -8.11 10.33 3.00
C HIS A 104 -7.87 8.82 2.89
N LYS A 105 -7.20 8.38 1.81
CA LYS A 105 -6.84 6.97 1.59
C LYS A 105 -6.00 6.41 2.74
N SER A 106 -5.12 7.22 3.34
CA SER A 106 -4.26 6.89 4.47
C SER A 106 -4.41 7.91 5.59
N CYS A 107 -4.20 7.48 6.85
CA CYS A 107 -4.09 8.38 7.98
C CYS A 107 -2.78 9.20 7.97
N PHE A 108 -1.78 8.74 7.24
CA PHE A 108 -0.46 9.37 7.12
C PHE A 108 -0.42 10.30 5.90
N TYR A 109 -1.20 11.37 5.93
CA TYR A 109 -1.32 12.34 4.83
C TYR A 109 -0.76 13.72 5.15
N ARG A 110 -0.20 13.92 6.36
CA ARG A 110 0.40 15.18 6.80
C ARG A 110 1.88 14.97 7.06
N GLY A 111 2.72 15.82 6.45
CA GLY A 111 4.16 15.88 6.73
C GLY A 111 4.46 16.60 8.04
N LEU A 112 5.52 16.21 8.72
CA LEU A 112 6.00 16.85 9.96
C LEU A 112 6.92 18.05 9.66
N SER A 113 7.65 18.01 8.54
CA SER A 113 8.73 18.94 8.20
C SER A 113 8.30 20.14 7.35
N GLY A 114 7.01 20.30 7.03
CA GLY A 114 6.49 21.38 6.18
C GLY A 114 6.91 21.28 4.70
N LYS A 115 7.67 20.27 4.30
CA LYS A 115 7.85 19.87 2.91
C LYS A 115 6.69 18.95 2.52
N ASP A 116 6.21 19.08 1.29
CA ASP A 116 5.15 18.25 0.75
C ASP A 116 5.67 16.79 0.59
N GLU A 117 5.74 16.07 1.72
CA GLU A 117 6.19 14.68 1.78
C GLU A 117 5.06 13.70 1.42
N THR A 118 4.06 14.15 0.67
CA THR A 118 3.00 13.29 0.15
C THR A 118 3.52 12.22 -0.83
N SER A 119 4.80 12.27 -1.17
CA SER A 119 5.48 11.28 -2.01
C SER A 119 6.16 10.16 -1.22
N TYR A 120 5.57 9.66 -0.14
CA TYR A 120 5.83 8.27 0.29
C TYR A 120 5.21 7.26 -0.68
N ALA A 121 5.01 7.69 -1.89
CA ALA A 121 4.74 6.82 -3.01
C ALA A 121 6.07 6.20 -3.45
N GLY A 122 6.51 5.17 -2.75
CA GLY A 122 7.47 4.26 -3.34
C GLY A 122 6.96 3.83 -4.73
N SER A 123 7.83 3.50 -5.65
CA SER A 123 7.53 3.13 -7.03
C SER A 123 6.38 2.12 -7.18
N LEU A 124 6.16 1.23 -6.19
CA LEU A 124 5.06 0.27 -6.16
C LEU A 124 3.69 0.93 -5.95
N SER A 125 3.59 1.96 -5.13
CA SER A 125 2.34 2.72 -4.95
C SER A 125 1.95 3.46 -6.23
N MET A 126 2.93 4.07 -6.90
CA MET A 126 2.71 4.78 -8.16
C MET A 126 2.20 3.85 -9.26
N MET A 127 2.75 2.64 -9.38
CA MET A 127 2.30 1.65 -10.37
C MET A 127 0.86 1.18 -10.08
N ALA A 128 0.51 0.99 -8.82
CA ALA A 128 -0.85 0.61 -8.43
C ALA A 128 -1.85 1.75 -8.68
N ASP A 129 -1.48 2.98 -8.34
CA ASP A 129 -2.31 4.17 -8.56
C ASP A 129 -2.51 4.42 -10.06
N LEU A 130 -1.46 4.24 -10.89
CA LEU A 130 -1.55 4.33 -12.35
C LEU A 130 -2.48 3.25 -12.93
N GLN A 131 -2.39 2.02 -12.46
CA GLN A 131 -3.32 0.96 -12.89
C GLN A 131 -4.78 1.27 -12.54
N ASP A 132 -5.03 1.86 -11.39
CA ASP A 132 -6.38 2.24 -10.98
C ASP A 132 -6.91 3.40 -11.82
N GLU A 133 -6.07 4.38 -12.14
CA GLU A 133 -6.42 5.46 -13.07
C GLU A 133 -6.76 4.93 -14.47
N ILE A 134 -5.96 3.99 -15.00
CA ILE A 134 -6.23 3.36 -16.30
C ILE A 134 -7.58 2.62 -16.28
N LYS A 135 -7.88 1.88 -15.20
CA LYS A 135 -9.17 1.19 -15.04
C LYS A 135 -10.32 2.17 -14.98
N GLU A 136 -10.16 3.26 -14.23
CA GLU A 136 -11.18 4.31 -14.12
C GLU A 136 -11.47 4.94 -15.48
N LYS A 137 -10.44 5.28 -16.26
CA LYS A 137 -10.61 5.80 -17.63
C LYS A 137 -11.24 4.78 -18.60
N ARG A 138 -11.12 3.50 -18.30
CA ARG A 138 -11.79 2.44 -19.08
C ARG A 138 -13.29 2.35 -18.78
N VAL A 139 -13.67 2.52 -17.51
CA VAL A 139 -15.08 2.42 -17.06
C VAL A 139 -15.83 3.75 -17.28
N HIS A 140 -15.13 4.86 -17.00
CA HIS A 140 -15.67 6.22 -17.11
C HIS A 140 -14.81 7.08 -18.06
N PRO A 141 -14.89 6.80 -19.39
CA PRO A 141 -14.10 7.55 -20.38
C PRO A 141 -14.56 9.01 -20.43
N THR A 142 -13.60 9.94 -20.49
CA THR A 142 -13.88 11.36 -20.71
C THR A 142 -13.32 11.78 -22.06
N GLU A 143 -14.02 12.65 -22.80
CA GLU A 143 -13.64 13.09 -24.16
C GLU A 143 -12.23 13.70 -24.25
N LYS A 144 -11.75 14.32 -23.17
CA LYS A 144 -10.42 14.95 -23.13
C LYS A 144 -9.30 14.00 -22.67
N SER A 145 -9.60 12.74 -22.35
CA SER A 145 -8.61 11.78 -21.85
C SER A 145 -7.94 11.04 -22.99
N TYR A 146 -6.63 11.27 -23.13
CA TYR A 146 -5.81 10.53 -24.10
C TYR A 146 -5.75 9.03 -23.78
N THR A 147 -5.72 8.67 -22.50
CA THR A 147 -5.76 7.27 -22.05
C THR A 147 -7.08 6.60 -22.47
N ALA A 148 -8.22 7.28 -22.30
CA ALA A 148 -9.52 6.78 -22.76
C ALA A 148 -9.54 6.59 -24.28
N TYR A 149 -9.01 7.54 -25.04
CA TYR A 149 -8.85 7.43 -26.49
C TYR A 149 -8.01 6.21 -26.89
N LEU A 150 -6.86 5.97 -26.27
CA LEU A 150 -6.03 4.81 -26.56
C LEU A 150 -6.76 3.49 -26.25
N LEU A 151 -7.48 3.42 -25.13
CA LEU A 151 -8.24 2.24 -24.74
C LEU A 151 -9.40 1.93 -25.70
N GLN A 152 -10.03 2.96 -26.24
CA GLN A 152 -11.10 2.82 -27.25
C GLN A 152 -10.57 2.44 -28.63
N THR A 153 -9.39 2.95 -29.01
CA THR A 153 -8.80 2.70 -30.32
C THR A 153 -8.18 1.31 -30.42
N GLY A 154 -7.78 0.71 -29.29
CA GLY A 154 -7.33 -0.67 -29.20
C GLY A 154 -5.82 -0.87 -29.24
N ILE A 155 -5.46 -2.15 -29.26
CA ILE A 155 -4.07 -2.60 -29.00
C ILE A 155 -3.05 -2.09 -30.01
N ASP A 156 -3.42 -1.96 -31.29
CA ASP A 156 -2.51 -1.51 -32.33
C ASP A 156 -2.06 -0.07 -32.07
N LYS A 157 -2.97 0.81 -31.66
CA LYS A 157 -2.65 2.18 -31.33
C LYS A 157 -1.82 2.28 -30.04
N ILE A 158 -2.15 1.46 -29.04
CA ILE A 158 -1.37 1.36 -27.81
C ILE A 158 0.04 0.87 -28.11
N GLY A 159 0.19 -0.19 -28.89
CA GLY A 159 1.49 -0.75 -29.29
C GLY A 159 2.35 0.26 -30.06
N LYS A 160 1.74 1.00 -31.00
CA LYS A 160 2.43 2.09 -31.71
C LYS A 160 2.95 3.16 -30.74
N LYS A 161 2.13 3.58 -29.76
CA LYS A 161 2.53 4.60 -28.80
C LYS A 161 3.64 4.12 -27.86
N ILE A 162 3.59 2.87 -27.43
CA ILE A 162 4.67 2.26 -26.62
C ILE A 162 6.00 2.26 -27.42
N GLY A 163 5.95 1.96 -28.73
CA GLY A 163 7.13 2.00 -29.59
C GLY A 163 7.71 3.41 -29.72
N GLU A 164 6.86 4.42 -29.88
CA GLU A 164 7.27 5.83 -29.94
C GLU A 164 7.94 6.26 -28.62
N GLU A 165 7.30 6.06 -27.47
CA GLU A 165 7.83 6.41 -26.16
C GLU A 165 9.10 5.61 -25.81
N GLY A 166 9.15 4.34 -26.19
CA GLY A 166 10.36 3.51 -26.02
C GLY A 166 11.55 4.05 -26.82
N ALA A 167 11.33 4.51 -28.07
CA ALA A 167 12.38 5.13 -28.86
C ALA A 167 12.87 6.45 -28.25
N GLU A 168 11.97 7.28 -27.70
CA GLU A 168 12.34 8.52 -27.02
C GLU A 168 13.20 8.25 -25.78
N VAL A 169 12.87 7.23 -24.98
CA VAL A 169 13.69 6.81 -23.82
C VAL A 169 15.09 6.37 -24.26
N ILE A 170 15.21 5.59 -25.35
CA ILE A 170 16.51 5.15 -25.88
C ILE A 170 17.34 6.34 -26.33
N ILE A 171 16.73 7.30 -27.05
CA ILE A 171 17.40 8.51 -27.52
C ILE A 171 17.86 9.36 -26.33
N ALA A 172 17.01 9.56 -25.34
CA ALA A 172 17.34 10.31 -24.15
C ALA A 172 18.49 9.66 -23.36
N ALA A 173 18.44 8.34 -23.19
CA ALA A 173 19.51 7.59 -22.51
C ALA A 173 20.86 7.70 -23.26
N LYS A 174 20.84 7.67 -24.60
CA LYS A 174 22.04 7.85 -25.40
C LYS A 174 22.65 9.26 -25.25
N ASN A 175 21.81 10.26 -25.04
CA ASN A 175 22.24 11.67 -24.93
C ASN A 175 22.44 12.10 -23.46
N ALA A 176 22.15 11.22 -22.48
CA ALA A 176 22.48 11.47 -21.11
C ALA A 176 24.00 11.50 -20.92
N ASP A 177 24.51 12.53 -20.25
CA ASP A 177 25.93 12.58 -19.90
C ASP A 177 26.26 11.31 -19.08
N PRO A 178 27.43 10.67 -19.35
CA PRO A 178 27.88 9.56 -18.51
C PRO A 178 27.93 10.06 -17.07
N VAL A 179 27.26 9.33 -16.16
CA VAL A 179 27.29 9.62 -14.74
C VAL A 179 28.73 9.80 -14.33
N ALA A 180 29.08 10.99 -13.81
CA ALA A 180 30.40 11.27 -13.27
C ALA A 180 30.64 10.32 -12.06
N GLY A 181 31.20 9.15 -12.30
CA GLY A 181 31.32 8.08 -11.32
C GLY A 181 32.31 6.98 -11.64
N GLU A 182 33.02 7.07 -12.76
CA GLU A 182 34.20 6.20 -13.00
C GLU A 182 35.41 7.07 -13.28
N GLN A 183 35.91 7.73 -12.25
CA GLN A 183 37.33 8.07 -12.25
C GLN A 183 38.05 6.78 -11.83
N SER A 184 38.55 6.09 -12.82
CA SER A 184 39.53 5.03 -12.70
C SER A 184 40.60 5.39 -11.68
N GLU A 185 40.74 4.61 -10.64
CA GLU A 185 42.01 4.41 -9.95
C GLU A 185 42.97 3.74 -10.93
N GLU A 186 43.76 4.56 -11.60
CA GLU A 186 45.04 4.17 -12.21
C GLU A 186 46.00 5.32 -12.04
N ALA A 187 46.80 5.26 -10.98
CA ALA A 187 48.20 5.70 -10.91
C ALA A 187 48.82 5.22 -9.58
#